data_021a485c62cdcda27d2b8649a606befc
#
_entry.id   021a485c62cdcda27d2b8649a606befc
#
_cell.length_a   1.000
_cell.length_b   1.000
_cell.length_c   1.000
_cell.angle_alpha   90.00
_cell.angle_beta   90.00
_cell.angle_gamma   90.00
#
_symmetry.space_group_name_H-M   'P 1'
#
loop_
_entity.id
_entity.type
_entity.pdbx_description
1 polymer ?
#
loop_
_entity_poly.entity_id
_entity_poly.type
_entity_poly.pdbx_seq_one_letter_code
_entity_poly.pdbx_strand_id
1 'polypeptide(L)'
;MPAYRQVGALRFLINHRGGTGMITFREGNLRIPKWNRRVFIVAGGTTAYRKHFPEYKLEELVMIAFKNLLEDNDLKMDPLEVKGLINYAAYGEFADHFQDQLLCQAKVHDYLGLDPLFNMGIKTGGATGGSTVLQAAMAVASGYANVALAAGWERMDEVDTRTGNFYISTAACKDFETRLGRIYSSYYAPMANRFSWAFNVSETTRAKIAVKNHLYAYYSPYAQQPGKYTVEDVLDSPISAYPLRFLECCAMSVGAACVLVCDEETAYKLTDNPCELFICGGSHTLRVADRRPMEVPLLPHETPGMYKDLYAREGARYPGFESFLACRFAAWLVYRMAGIRNPIEDLDLVELHDAFTISDLQTYGDIGLRPYGQEADYIESGDAYYINPHTGTHGRCPSNLSGGLIGTMHAVGATGVFQAAECLWQLQQKYDKFHGTPKLWKKWGKEKPKDWQSLQIPEAGKQALWVSHAGVGSHVTVGILRKAW
;
A
#
# COMPACT_ATOMS: atom_id res chain seq x y z
N MET A 1 12.29 11.35 -35.84
CA MET A 1 13.42 11.84 -35.01
C MET A 1 13.46 13.36 -34.71
N PRO A 2 12.62 14.27 -35.22
CA PRO A 2 12.65 15.70 -34.83
C PRO A 2 11.93 16.02 -33.52
N ALA A 3 10.88 15.25 -33.12
CA ALA A 3 10.07 15.54 -31.94
C ALA A 3 10.80 15.35 -30.60
N TYR A 4 11.78 14.44 -30.53
CA TYR A 4 12.53 14.17 -29.28
C TYR A 4 13.49 15.29 -28.88
N ARG A 5 13.99 16.09 -29.86
CA ARG A 5 14.86 17.23 -29.56
C ARG A 5 14.11 18.41 -28.94
N GLN A 6 12.84 18.62 -29.29
CA GLN A 6 12.07 19.75 -28.75
C GLN A 6 11.65 19.55 -27.29
N VAL A 7 11.30 18.31 -26.88
CA VAL A 7 10.95 18.01 -25.47
C VAL A 7 12.19 18.12 -24.57
N GLY A 8 13.37 17.75 -25.08
CA GLY A 8 14.64 17.96 -24.37
C GLY A 8 14.98 19.44 -24.21
N ALA A 9 14.73 20.25 -25.24
CA ALA A 9 15.01 21.69 -25.19
C ALA A 9 14.06 22.45 -24.25
N LEU A 10 12.79 22.09 -24.18
CA LEU A 10 11.86 22.71 -23.23
C LEU A 10 12.23 22.38 -21.75
N ARG A 11 12.69 21.17 -21.45
CA ARG A 11 13.25 20.85 -20.15
C ARG A 11 14.51 21.62 -19.82
N PHE A 12 15.34 21.94 -20.80
CA PHE A 12 16.55 22.76 -20.65
C PHE A 12 16.23 24.24 -20.41
N LEU A 13 15.20 24.78 -21.06
CA LEU A 13 14.82 26.19 -20.92
C LEU A 13 14.23 26.56 -19.56
N ILE A 14 13.61 25.59 -18.84
CA ILE A 14 13.14 25.80 -17.48
C ILE A 14 14.31 25.85 -16.47
N ASN A 15 15.48 25.31 -16.83
CA ASN A 15 16.66 25.22 -15.96
C ASN A 15 17.72 26.30 -16.19
N HIS A 16 17.53 27.29 -17.14
CA HIS A 16 18.56 28.26 -17.49
C HIS A 16 18.33 29.69 -16.96
N ARG A 17 17.85 29.84 -15.74
CA ARG A 17 18.08 31.07 -14.96
C ARG A 17 19.08 30.76 -13.84
N GLY A 18 20.33 31.00 -14.14
CA GLY A 18 21.50 31.17 -13.30
C GLY A 18 21.44 30.62 -11.88
N GLY A 19 21.78 29.35 -11.71
CA GLY A 19 21.95 28.70 -10.45
C GLY A 19 21.92 27.18 -10.68
N THR A 20 22.78 26.42 -10.04
CA THR A 20 22.83 24.94 -10.06
C THR A 20 21.43 24.39 -9.84
N GLY A 21 20.74 24.00 -10.91
CA GLY A 21 19.30 23.87 -11.04
C GLY A 21 18.71 22.72 -10.24
N MET A 22 18.56 22.91 -8.94
CA MET A 22 17.66 22.10 -8.14
C MET A 22 16.23 22.61 -8.28
N ILE A 23 15.31 21.71 -8.57
CA ILE A 23 13.90 21.98 -8.33
C ILE A 23 13.75 22.00 -6.80
N THR A 24 13.76 23.18 -6.21
CA THR A 24 13.46 23.36 -4.80
C THR A 24 11.96 23.18 -4.62
N PHE A 25 11.59 22.24 -3.76
CA PHE A 25 10.25 22.13 -3.24
C PHE A 25 9.91 23.42 -2.46
N ARG A 26 9.02 24.25 -3.01
CA ARG A 26 8.55 25.45 -2.32
C ARG A 26 7.23 25.13 -1.64
N GLU A 27 7.27 24.90 -0.35
CA GLU A 27 6.12 24.60 0.49
C GLU A 27 4.99 25.65 0.32
N GLY A 28 5.32 26.92 0.14
CA GLY A 28 4.37 28.02 -0.04
C GLY A 28 3.50 27.98 -1.31
N ASN A 29 3.86 27.13 -2.31
CA ASN A 29 3.10 26.98 -3.55
C ASN A 29 2.14 25.81 -3.54
N LEU A 30 2.19 24.95 -2.51
CA LEU A 30 1.35 23.76 -2.40
C LEU A 30 0.14 24.03 -1.52
N ARG A 31 -1.01 23.70 -2.07
CA ARG A 31 -2.25 23.71 -1.30
C ARG A 31 -2.48 22.33 -0.69
N ILE A 32 -2.71 22.29 0.61
CA ILE A 32 -3.20 21.08 1.27
C ILE A 32 -4.60 20.83 0.73
N PRO A 33 -4.89 19.63 0.21
CA PRO A 33 -6.23 19.30 -0.26
C PRO A 33 -7.25 19.51 0.85
N LYS A 34 -8.34 20.19 0.52
CA LYS A 34 -9.49 20.34 1.42
C LYS A 34 -10.67 19.62 0.80
N TRP A 35 -11.27 18.77 1.58
CA TRP A 35 -12.51 18.11 1.20
C TRP A 35 -13.71 18.94 1.65
N ASN A 36 -14.74 18.99 0.81
CA ASN A 36 -15.97 19.71 1.12
C ASN A 36 -16.84 18.99 2.15
N ARG A 37 -16.65 17.67 2.29
CA ARG A 37 -17.33 16.79 3.25
C ARG A 37 -16.32 15.89 3.92
N ARG A 38 -16.63 15.47 5.14
CA ARG A 38 -15.91 14.36 5.80
C ARG A 38 -16.23 13.06 5.07
N VAL A 39 -15.25 12.21 4.95
CA VAL A 39 -15.33 10.92 4.25
C VAL A 39 -14.98 9.81 5.21
N PHE A 40 -15.69 8.69 5.13
CA PHE A 40 -15.54 7.57 6.05
C PHE A 40 -15.43 6.26 5.30
N ILE A 41 -14.72 5.29 5.88
CA ILE A 41 -14.81 3.87 5.53
C ILE A 41 -15.58 3.17 6.64
N VAL A 42 -16.57 2.35 6.27
CA VAL A 42 -17.50 1.70 7.22
C VAL A 42 -17.44 0.18 7.15
N ALA A 43 -17.08 -0.39 6.01
CA ALA A 43 -17.02 -1.82 5.77
C ALA A 43 -15.90 -2.18 4.82
N GLY A 44 -15.34 -3.39 4.99
CA GLY A 44 -14.35 -3.98 4.12
C GLY A 44 -14.62 -5.46 3.89
N GLY A 45 -14.24 -5.98 2.73
CA GLY A 45 -14.38 -7.38 2.39
C GLY A 45 -13.28 -7.83 1.44
N THR A 46 -12.86 -9.08 1.54
CA THR A 46 -11.76 -9.63 0.74
C THR A 46 -11.98 -11.11 0.44
N THR A 47 -11.29 -11.62 -0.57
CA THR A 47 -11.06 -13.05 -0.77
C THR A 47 -9.80 -13.48 -0.01
N ALA A 48 -9.54 -14.79 0.09
CA ALA A 48 -8.16 -15.24 0.29
C ALA A 48 -7.33 -14.93 -0.97
N TYR A 49 -6.01 -14.95 -0.81
CA TYR A 49 -5.08 -14.76 -1.92
C TYR A 49 -4.32 -16.05 -2.18
N ARG A 50 -4.18 -16.37 -3.45
CA ARG A 50 -3.54 -17.61 -3.91
C ARG A 50 -2.77 -17.35 -5.20
N LYS A 51 -1.88 -18.30 -5.53
CA LYS A 51 -1.23 -18.30 -6.83
C LYS A 51 -2.22 -18.57 -7.96
N HIS A 52 -3.23 -19.43 -7.71
CA HIS A 52 -4.25 -19.83 -8.70
C HIS A 52 -5.61 -19.94 -8.04
N PHE A 53 -6.65 -19.51 -8.77
CA PHE A 53 -8.06 -19.65 -8.40
C PHE A 53 -8.87 -20.21 -9.58
N PRO A 54 -8.58 -21.44 -10.04
CA PRO A 54 -9.22 -22.00 -11.24
C PRO A 54 -10.72 -22.22 -11.10
N GLU A 55 -11.23 -22.30 -9.85
CA GLU A 55 -12.65 -22.53 -9.55
C GLU A 55 -13.54 -21.29 -9.72
N TYR A 56 -12.95 -20.08 -9.86
CA TYR A 56 -13.71 -18.83 -9.95
C TYR A 56 -13.25 -18.00 -11.15
N LYS A 57 -14.21 -17.33 -11.80
CA LYS A 57 -13.94 -16.26 -12.75
C LYS A 57 -13.62 -14.97 -12.02
N LEU A 58 -13.11 -13.97 -12.76
CA LEU A 58 -12.76 -12.67 -12.18
C LEU A 58 -13.93 -12.01 -11.46
N GLU A 59 -15.08 -11.91 -12.15
CA GLU A 59 -16.29 -11.28 -11.61
C GLU A 59 -16.82 -12.01 -10.37
N GLU A 60 -16.65 -13.32 -10.29
CA GLU A 60 -17.04 -14.13 -9.13
C GLU A 60 -16.14 -13.86 -7.92
N LEU A 61 -14.82 -13.70 -8.12
CA LEU A 61 -13.89 -13.31 -7.05
C LEU A 61 -14.27 -11.95 -6.46
N VAL A 62 -14.56 -10.96 -7.31
CA VAL A 62 -14.97 -9.63 -6.84
C VAL A 62 -16.33 -9.70 -6.15
N MET A 63 -17.28 -10.49 -6.66
CA MET A 63 -18.57 -10.73 -5.99
C MET A 63 -18.39 -11.33 -4.59
N ILE A 64 -17.46 -12.28 -4.42
CA ILE A 64 -17.17 -12.87 -3.10
C ILE A 64 -16.67 -11.79 -2.13
N ALA A 65 -15.72 -10.95 -2.56
CA ALA A 65 -15.22 -9.86 -1.73
C ALA A 65 -16.34 -8.86 -1.39
N PHE A 66 -17.17 -8.50 -2.36
CA PHE A 66 -18.30 -7.60 -2.18
C PHE A 66 -19.37 -8.20 -1.24
N LYS A 67 -19.69 -9.48 -1.38
CA LYS A 67 -20.59 -10.19 -0.46
C LYS A 67 -20.05 -10.19 0.96
N ASN A 68 -18.76 -10.47 1.15
CA ASN A 68 -18.12 -10.42 2.47
C ASN A 68 -18.20 -9.02 3.07
N LEU A 69 -18.03 -7.96 2.26
CA LEU A 69 -18.23 -6.59 2.70
C LEU A 69 -19.65 -6.35 3.21
N LEU A 70 -20.66 -6.79 2.48
CA LEU A 70 -22.07 -6.55 2.83
C LEU A 70 -22.55 -7.36 4.04
N GLU A 71 -22.06 -8.61 4.19
CA GLU A 71 -22.59 -9.57 5.18
C GLU A 71 -21.78 -9.63 6.49
N ASP A 72 -20.47 -9.40 6.43
CA ASP A 72 -19.57 -9.72 7.56
C ASP A 72 -19.23 -8.52 8.48
N ASN A 73 -19.63 -7.28 8.14
CA ASN A 73 -19.20 -6.07 8.86
C ASN A 73 -20.14 -5.59 9.97
N ASP A 74 -21.20 -6.33 10.31
CA ASP A 74 -22.21 -5.94 11.33
C ASP A 74 -22.82 -4.57 11.05
N LEU A 75 -23.19 -4.34 9.78
CA LEU A 75 -23.88 -3.12 9.38
C LEU A 75 -25.32 -3.12 9.92
N LYS A 76 -25.84 -1.94 10.26
CA LYS A 76 -27.18 -1.76 10.84
C LYS A 76 -28.32 -1.99 9.85
N MET A 77 -28.02 -2.11 8.56
CA MET A 77 -28.98 -2.29 7.48
C MET A 77 -28.80 -3.63 6.80
N ASP A 78 -29.85 -4.14 6.19
CA ASP A 78 -29.80 -5.35 5.36
C ASP A 78 -28.80 -5.21 4.19
N PRO A 79 -28.07 -6.27 3.81
CA PRO A 79 -27.14 -6.25 2.71
C PRO A 79 -27.68 -5.68 1.38
N LEU A 80 -28.93 -5.94 1.04
CA LEU A 80 -29.54 -5.40 -0.19
C LEU A 80 -29.87 -3.91 -0.05
N GLU A 81 -30.27 -3.47 1.13
CA GLU A 81 -30.48 -2.05 1.42
C GLU A 81 -29.15 -1.28 1.33
N VAL A 82 -28.06 -1.81 1.93
CA VAL A 82 -26.72 -1.22 1.84
C VAL A 82 -26.27 -1.14 0.38
N LYS A 83 -26.45 -2.22 -0.40
CA LYS A 83 -26.17 -2.22 -1.84
C LYS A 83 -26.95 -1.13 -2.56
N GLY A 84 -28.23 -0.93 -2.22
CA GLY A 84 -29.09 0.10 -2.80
C GLY A 84 -28.67 1.54 -2.53
N LEU A 85 -27.82 1.77 -1.51
CA LEU A 85 -27.26 3.10 -1.22
C LEU A 85 -26.08 3.46 -2.12
N ILE A 86 -25.39 2.48 -2.72
CA ILE A 86 -24.23 2.72 -3.58
C ILE A 86 -24.68 3.49 -4.81
N ASN A 87 -24.04 4.62 -5.07
CA ASN A 87 -24.36 5.48 -6.23
C ASN A 87 -23.13 5.84 -7.07
N TYR A 88 -21.96 5.27 -6.77
CA TYR A 88 -20.74 5.34 -7.55
C TYR A 88 -19.86 4.13 -7.26
N ALA A 89 -19.07 3.68 -8.24
CA ALA A 89 -18.07 2.65 -8.04
C ALA A 89 -16.72 3.02 -8.70
N ALA A 90 -15.63 2.85 -7.95
CA ALA A 90 -14.27 2.91 -8.45
C ALA A 90 -13.68 1.49 -8.45
N TYR A 91 -13.09 1.08 -9.56
CA TYR A 91 -12.53 -0.25 -9.75
C TYR A 91 -11.06 -0.18 -10.09
N GLY A 92 -10.26 -1.02 -9.45
CA GLY A 92 -8.82 -1.06 -9.62
C GLY A 92 -8.32 -2.40 -10.15
N GLU A 93 -7.59 -2.38 -11.25
CA GLU A 93 -6.76 -3.49 -11.73
C GLU A 93 -5.42 -2.96 -12.22
N PHE A 94 -4.38 -3.76 -12.16
CA PHE A 94 -3.05 -3.35 -12.61
C PHE A 94 -3.04 -3.10 -14.11
N ALA A 95 -3.50 -4.06 -14.89
CA ALA A 95 -3.48 -3.98 -16.35
C ALA A 95 -4.47 -4.95 -17.02
N ASP A 96 -5.01 -4.55 -18.16
CA ASP A 96 -5.86 -5.39 -19.02
C ASP A 96 -5.14 -6.66 -19.52
N HIS A 97 -3.82 -6.63 -19.54
CA HIS A 97 -2.98 -7.67 -20.14
C HIS A 97 -3.12 -9.04 -19.47
N PHE A 98 -3.47 -9.08 -18.17
CA PHE A 98 -3.63 -10.35 -17.47
C PHE A 98 -4.87 -11.11 -17.92
N GLN A 99 -5.94 -10.42 -18.31
CA GLN A 99 -7.20 -11.02 -18.77
C GLN A 99 -7.45 -10.86 -20.26
N ASP A 100 -6.58 -10.15 -20.98
CA ASP A 100 -6.78 -9.76 -22.38
C ASP A 100 -8.18 -9.17 -22.63
N GLN A 101 -8.68 -8.38 -21.67
CA GLN A 101 -10.01 -7.79 -21.64
C GLN A 101 -9.96 -6.30 -21.29
N LEU A 102 -10.34 -5.44 -22.25
CA LEU A 102 -10.64 -4.05 -21.94
C LEU A 102 -11.97 -3.94 -21.15
N LEU A 103 -12.09 -2.88 -20.37
CA LEU A 103 -13.30 -2.55 -19.61
C LEU A 103 -13.72 -3.67 -18.63
N CYS A 104 -12.77 -4.37 -18.02
CA CYS A 104 -13.04 -5.36 -16.97
C CYS A 104 -13.96 -4.78 -15.88
N GLN A 105 -13.80 -3.49 -15.55
CA GLN A 105 -14.64 -2.81 -14.56
C GLN A 105 -16.11 -2.80 -14.95
N ALA A 106 -16.47 -2.67 -16.24
CA ALA A 106 -17.86 -2.70 -16.67
C ALA A 106 -18.46 -4.10 -16.53
N LYS A 107 -17.69 -5.13 -16.89
CA LYS A 107 -18.09 -6.53 -16.71
C LYS A 107 -18.34 -6.87 -15.24
N VAL A 108 -17.44 -6.42 -14.35
CA VAL A 108 -17.59 -6.62 -12.90
C VAL A 108 -18.79 -5.84 -12.37
N HIS A 109 -18.98 -4.61 -12.82
CA HIS A 109 -20.09 -3.74 -12.39
C HIS A 109 -21.47 -4.35 -12.70
N ASP A 110 -21.65 -4.84 -13.93
CA ASP A 110 -22.85 -5.59 -14.33
C ASP A 110 -23.05 -6.82 -13.45
N TYR A 111 -22.01 -7.63 -13.27
CA TYR A 111 -22.09 -8.85 -12.45
C TYR A 111 -22.43 -8.58 -10.98
N LEU A 112 -21.97 -7.45 -10.41
CA LEU A 112 -22.36 -6.99 -9.08
C LEU A 112 -23.81 -6.48 -9.03
N GLY A 113 -24.47 -6.32 -10.19
CA GLY A 113 -25.83 -5.79 -10.32
C GLY A 113 -25.91 -4.33 -9.83
N LEU A 114 -24.94 -3.51 -10.21
CA LEU A 114 -24.86 -2.07 -9.88
C LEU A 114 -25.26 -1.19 -11.07
N ASP A 115 -25.54 -1.77 -12.26
CA ASP A 115 -26.06 -1.02 -13.38
C ASP A 115 -27.43 -0.36 -13.04
N PRO A 116 -27.71 0.85 -13.55
CA PRO A 116 -26.97 1.64 -14.54
C PRO A 116 -26.03 2.70 -13.91
N LEU A 117 -25.52 2.49 -12.70
CA LEU A 117 -24.69 3.47 -12.02
C LEU A 117 -23.37 3.72 -12.78
N PHE A 118 -22.85 4.94 -12.68
CA PHE A 118 -21.54 5.26 -13.26
C PHE A 118 -20.40 4.61 -12.48
N ASN A 119 -19.44 4.07 -13.21
CA ASN A 119 -18.24 3.50 -12.65
C ASN A 119 -16.96 4.00 -13.37
N MET A 120 -15.82 3.89 -12.70
CA MET A 120 -14.53 4.27 -13.27
C MET A 120 -13.47 3.20 -12.99
N GLY A 121 -12.73 2.81 -14.04
CA GLY A 121 -11.53 1.96 -13.93
C GLY A 121 -10.28 2.78 -13.62
N ILE A 122 -9.48 2.32 -12.68
CA ILE A 122 -8.25 2.96 -12.18
C ILE A 122 -7.07 2.04 -12.45
N LYS A 123 -6.00 2.58 -13.07
CA LYS A 123 -4.76 1.85 -13.38
C LYS A 123 -3.57 2.74 -13.06
N THR A 124 -2.95 2.51 -11.91
CA THR A 124 -1.76 3.24 -11.45
C THR A 124 -0.66 2.29 -10.99
N GLY A 125 -0.53 1.12 -11.67
CA GLY A 125 0.46 0.12 -11.31
C GLY A 125 0.25 -0.45 -9.90
N GLY A 126 1.31 -0.65 -9.14
CA GLY A 126 1.25 -1.16 -7.76
C GLY A 126 0.42 -0.29 -6.80
N ALA A 127 0.23 1.00 -7.09
CA ALA A 127 -0.59 1.91 -6.28
C ALA A 127 -2.08 1.87 -6.63
N THR A 128 -2.50 1.01 -7.55
CA THR A 128 -3.88 0.98 -8.06
C THR A 128 -4.92 0.88 -6.95
N GLY A 129 -4.73 -0.03 -5.99
CA GLY A 129 -5.69 -0.19 -4.88
C GLY A 129 -5.87 1.08 -4.06
N GLY A 130 -4.76 1.73 -3.66
CA GLY A 130 -4.82 3.01 -2.95
C GLY A 130 -5.42 4.14 -3.78
N SER A 131 -5.10 4.21 -5.08
CA SER A 131 -5.69 5.19 -6.01
C SER A 131 -7.20 4.96 -6.20
N THR A 132 -7.66 3.71 -6.15
CA THR A 132 -9.08 3.35 -6.22
C THR A 132 -9.84 3.86 -4.99
N VAL A 133 -9.28 3.68 -3.80
CA VAL A 133 -9.83 4.26 -2.57
C VAL A 133 -9.83 5.80 -2.62
N LEU A 134 -8.75 6.42 -3.11
CA LEU A 134 -8.67 7.86 -3.29
C LEU A 134 -9.75 8.37 -4.25
N GLN A 135 -9.98 7.69 -5.37
CA GLN A 135 -11.01 8.07 -6.34
C GLN A 135 -12.43 7.99 -5.74
N ALA A 136 -12.73 6.90 -5.00
CA ALA A 136 -14.00 6.79 -4.27
C ALA A 136 -14.16 7.89 -3.22
N ALA A 137 -13.09 8.18 -2.47
CA ALA A 137 -13.08 9.27 -1.50
C ALA A 137 -13.31 10.65 -2.14
N MET A 138 -12.71 10.91 -3.30
CA MET A 138 -12.92 12.16 -4.04
C MET A 138 -14.35 12.31 -4.53
N ALA A 139 -14.99 11.22 -4.99
CA ALA A 139 -16.39 11.24 -5.39
C ALA A 139 -17.31 11.60 -4.22
N VAL A 140 -17.06 11.05 -3.04
CA VAL A 140 -17.81 11.38 -1.82
C VAL A 140 -17.49 12.80 -1.34
N ALA A 141 -16.21 13.17 -1.25
CA ALA A 141 -15.77 14.48 -0.78
C ALA A 141 -16.29 15.65 -1.64
N SER A 142 -16.44 15.43 -2.95
CA SER A 142 -17.00 16.43 -3.87
C SER A 142 -18.51 16.56 -3.81
N GLY A 143 -19.20 15.58 -3.20
CA GLY A 143 -20.66 15.47 -3.22
C GLY A 143 -21.24 14.84 -4.48
N TYR A 144 -20.41 14.28 -5.36
CA TYR A 144 -20.87 13.51 -6.52
C TYR A 144 -21.58 12.21 -6.09
N ALA A 145 -21.10 11.58 -5.01
CA ALA A 145 -21.69 10.41 -4.40
C ALA A 145 -21.86 10.59 -2.90
N ASN A 146 -22.86 9.95 -2.30
CA ASN A 146 -22.95 9.79 -0.85
C ASN A 146 -22.33 8.46 -0.40
N VAL A 147 -22.43 7.43 -1.24
CA VAL A 147 -21.83 6.11 -1.01
C VAL A 147 -21.12 5.65 -2.27
N ALA A 148 -19.85 5.32 -2.13
CA ALA A 148 -19.00 4.82 -3.19
C ALA A 148 -18.41 3.46 -2.83
N LEU A 149 -18.47 2.51 -3.76
CA LEU A 149 -17.73 1.26 -3.67
C LEU A 149 -16.32 1.48 -4.24
N ALA A 150 -15.28 1.15 -3.47
CA ALA A 150 -13.93 0.98 -3.98
C ALA A 150 -13.62 -0.52 -4.00
N ALA A 151 -13.42 -1.10 -5.17
CA ALA A 151 -13.08 -2.51 -5.32
C ALA A 151 -11.82 -2.67 -6.19
N GLY A 152 -10.94 -3.56 -5.78
CA GLY A 152 -9.72 -3.86 -6.50
C GLY A 152 -9.49 -5.36 -6.61
N TRP A 153 -8.85 -5.77 -7.69
CA TRP A 153 -8.54 -7.17 -7.96
C TRP A 153 -7.26 -7.33 -8.76
N GLU A 154 -6.77 -8.56 -8.79
CA GLU A 154 -5.86 -9.00 -9.82
C GLU A 154 -6.05 -10.48 -10.09
N ARG A 155 -5.84 -10.88 -11.34
CA ARG A 155 -5.89 -12.26 -11.78
C ARG A 155 -4.64 -12.60 -12.59
N MET A 156 -3.54 -12.85 -11.85
CA MET A 156 -2.22 -13.07 -12.45
C MET A 156 -1.99 -14.51 -12.90
N ASP A 157 -2.95 -15.41 -12.70
CA ASP A 157 -2.84 -16.84 -13.03
C ASP A 157 -3.28 -17.20 -14.47
N GLU A 158 -3.73 -16.23 -15.23
CA GLU A 158 -4.12 -16.42 -16.65
C GLU A 158 -2.90 -16.44 -17.59
N VAL A 159 -1.72 -16.11 -17.07
CA VAL A 159 -0.46 -16.13 -17.82
C VAL A 159 0.63 -16.86 -17.03
N ASP A 160 1.66 -17.36 -17.74
CA ASP A 160 2.82 -17.94 -17.08
C ASP A 160 3.63 -16.89 -16.30
N THR A 161 4.47 -17.35 -15.35
CA THR A 161 5.25 -16.48 -14.47
C THR A 161 6.17 -15.52 -15.22
N ARG A 162 6.74 -15.91 -16.36
CA ARG A 162 7.64 -15.05 -17.15
C ARG A 162 6.86 -13.92 -17.81
N THR A 163 5.74 -14.23 -18.42
CA THR A 163 4.82 -13.27 -19.04
C THR A 163 4.28 -12.30 -17.99
N GLY A 164 3.84 -12.82 -16.83
CA GLY A 164 3.37 -11.99 -15.73
C GLY A 164 4.44 -11.02 -15.21
N ASN A 165 5.67 -11.48 -15.02
CA ASN A 165 6.80 -10.61 -14.65
C ASN A 165 7.08 -9.53 -15.71
N PHE A 166 6.95 -9.86 -16.99
CA PHE A 166 7.08 -8.87 -18.07
C PHE A 166 5.98 -7.80 -17.97
N TYR A 167 4.73 -8.20 -17.79
CA TYR A 167 3.61 -7.24 -17.64
C TYR A 167 3.83 -6.32 -16.44
N ILE A 168 4.21 -6.88 -15.28
CA ILE A 168 4.51 -6.08 -14.09
C ILE A 168 5.68 -5.11 -14.36
N SER A 169 6.71 -5.53 -15.12
CA SER A 169 7.86 -4.69 -15.43
C SER A 169 7.53 -3.45 -16.25
N THR A 170 6.39 -3.46 -16.95
CA THR A 170 5.92 -2.30 -17.72
C THR A 170 5.47 -1.12 -16.85
N ALA A 171 5.35 -1.30 -15.54
CA ALA A 171 5.16 -0.20 -14.59
C ALA A 171 6.42 0.66 -14.38
N ALA A 172 7.55 0.29 -14.97
CA ALA A 172 8.75 1.10 -15.06
C ALA A 172 8.89 1.75 -16.46
N CYS A 173 9.96 2.53 -16.68
CA CYS A 173 10.19 3.18 -17.97
C CYS A 173 10.49 2.15 -19.06
N LYS A 174 9.51 1.89 -19.93
CA LYS A 174 9.61 0.92 -21.01
C LYS A 174 10.81 1.17 -21.94
N ASP A 175 11.03 2.43 -22.30
CA ASP A 175 12.04 2.79 -23.32
C ASP A 175 13.47 2.70 -22.81
N PHE A 176 13.66 2.72 -21.52
CA PHE A 176 14.99 2.71 -20.91
C PHE A 176 15.24 1.47 -20.05
N GLU A 177 14.30 1.13 -19.13
CA GLU A 177 14.56 0.13 -18.09
C GLU A 177 14.00 -1.25 -18.47
N THR A 178 12.75 -1.35 -18.90
CA THR A 178 12.13 -2.63 -19.27
C THR A 178 12.84 -3.30 -20.45
N ARG A 179 13.32 -2.51 -21.43
CA ARG A 179 14.07 -3.03 -22.58
C ARG A 179 15.43 -3.66 -22.22
N LEU A 180 15.97 -3.35 -21.03
CA LEU A 180 17.17 -3.99 -20.51
C LEU A 180 16.90 -5.37 -19.92
N GLY A 181 15.67 -5.88 -20.04
CA GLY A 181 15.25 -7.18 -19.50
C GLY A 181 15.06 -7.19 -17.99
N ARG A 182 14.87 -6.02 -17.37
CA ARG A 182 14.65 -5.94 -15.92
C ARG A 182 13.31 -6.53 -15.55
N ILE A 183 13.32 -7.37 -14.52
CA ILE A 183 12.14 -7.82 -13.77
C ILE A 183 12.06 -7.05 -12.45
N TYR A 184 10.94 -7.13 -11.74
CA TYR A 184 10.70 -6.25 -10.58
C TYR A 184 11.75 -6.39 -9.47
N SER A 185 12.21 -7.60 -9.14
CA SER A 185 13.30 -7.80 -8.17
C SER A 185 14.59 -7.09 -8.56
N SER A 186 14.89 -7.01 -9.87
CA SER A 186 16.09 -6.32 -10.36
C SER A 186 16.02 -4.79 -10.30
N TYR A 187 14.84 -4.21 -10.03
CA TYR A 187 14.71 -2.78 -9.72
C TYR A 187 15.01 -2.49 -8.25
N TYR A 188 14.55 -3.37 -7.34
CA TYR A 188 14.72 -3.18 -5.91
C TYR A 188 16.08 -3.62 -5.41
N ALA A 189 16.74 -4.53 -6.09
CA ALA A 189 18.09 -5.01 -5.74
C ALA A 189 19.15 -3.88 -5.68
N PRO A 190 19.29 -2.99 -6.67
CA PRO A 190 20.17 -1.83 -6.57
C PRO A 190 19.79 -0.90 -5.43
N MET A 191 18.50 -0.76 -5.12
CA MET A 191 18.05 0.04 -3.97
C MET A 191 18.51 -0.57 -2.65
N ALA A 192 18.38 -1.91 -2.50
CA ALA A 192 18.86 -2.62 -1.32
C ALA A 192 20.37 -2.47 -1.14
N ASN A 193 21.15 -2.62 -2.23
CA ASN A 193 22.60 -2.41 -2.21
C ASN A 193 22.95 -0.96 -1.81
N ARG A 194 22.30 0.01 -2.43
CA ARG A 194 22.55 1.43 -2.15
C ARG A 194 22.18 1.80 -0.72
N PHE A 195 21.03 1.34 -0.23
CA PHE A 195 20.58 1.58 1.13
C PHE A 195 21.54 0.97 2.16
N SER A 196 21.92 -0.30 1.96
CA SER A 196 22.88 -0.97 2.84
C SER A 196 24.24 -0.25 2.87
N TRP A 197 24.72 0.22 1.73
CA TRP A 197 25.97 0.97 1.65
C TRP A 197 25.86 2.36 2.32
N ALA A 198 24.78 3.09 2.07
CA ALA A 198 24.60 4.46 2.57
C ALA A 198 24.43 4.51 4.10
N PHE A 199 23.70 3.56 4.66
CA PHE A 199 23.28 3.56 6.05
C PHE A 199 23.86 2.42 6.88
N ASN A 200 24.77 1.64 6.30
CA ASN A 200 25.42 0.50 6.95
C ASN A 200 24.42 -0.54 7.51
N VAL A 201 23.35 -0.81 6.76
CA VAL A 201 22.29 -1.76 7.14
C VAL A 201 22.62 -3.16 6.63
N SER A 202 22.57 -4.15 7.52
CA SER A 202 22.90 -5.54 7.21
C SER A 202 21.75 -6.27 6.45
N GLU A 203 22.08 -7.39 5.79
CA GLU A 203 21.07 -8.30 5.23
C GLU A 203 20.20 -8.90 6.34
N THR A 204 20.75 -9.12 7.52
CA THR A 204 20.02 -9.62 8.70
C THR A 204 18.82 -8.73 9.07
N THR A 205 18.98 -7.40 9.01
CA THR A 205 17.88 -6.47 9.28
C THR A 205 16.73 -6.66 8.29
N ARG A 206 17.03 -6.82 6.98
CA ARG A 206 16.00 -7.12 5.99
C ARG A 206 15.36 -8.49 6.22
N ALA A 207 16.18 -9.51 6.57
CA ALA A 207 15.67 -10.84 6.88
C ALA A 207 14.68 -10.83 8.07
N LYS A 208 14.91 -10.01 9.11
CA LYS A 208 13.98 -9.84 10.24
C LYS A 208 12.61 -9.32 9.78
N ILE A 209 12.57 -8.43 8.79
CA ILE A 209 11.30 -7.96 8.20
C ILE A 209 10.55 -9.12 7.56
N ALA A 210 11.24 -9.94 6.73
CA ALA A 210 10.63 -11.10 6.11
C ALA A 210 10.09 -12.10 7.15
N VAL A 211 10.88 -12.43 8.16
CA VAL A 211 10.50 -13.31 9.28
C VAL A 211 9.22 -12.81 9.95
N LYS A 212 9.17 -11.50 10.30
CA LYS A 212 8.01 -10.88 10.93
C LYS A 212 6.76 -10.98 10.04
N ASN A 213 6.85 -10.57 8.78
CA ASN A 213 5.70 -10.52 7.89
C ASN A 213 5.16 -11.93 7.54
N HIS A 214 6.03 -12.91 7.29
CA HIS A 214 5.60 -14.30 7.10
C HIS A 214 4.96 -14.91 8.35
N LEU A 215 5.44 -14.57 9.55
CA LEU A 215 4.84 -15.01 10.81
C LEU A 215 3.43 -14.42 10.99
N TYR A 216 3.23 -13.14 10.67
CA TYR A 216 1.89 -12.53 10.76
C TYR A 216 0.94 -13.12 9.72
N ALA A 217 1.45 -13.39 8.52
CA ALA A 217 0.72 -14.13 7.49
C ALA A 217 0.30 -15.53 7.96
N TYR A 218 1.09 -16.20 8.80
CA TYR A 218 0.75 -17.50 9.37
C TYR A 218 -0.52 -17.44 10.24
N TYR A 219 -0.85 -16.28 10.81
CA TYR A 219 -2.07 -16.06 11.57
C TYR A 219 -3.24 -15.54 10.72
N SER A 220 -3.07 -15.37 9.41
CA SER A 220 -4.08 -14.87 8.49
C SER A 220 -4.69 -15.98 7.60
N PRO A 221 -6.03 -16.16 7.58
CA PRO A 221 -6.68 -17.10 6.67
C PRO A 221 -6.53 -16.69 5.20
N TYR A 222 -6.21 -15.44 4.94
CA TYR A 222 -6.10 -14.87 3.60
C TYR A 222 -4.76 -15.10 2.94
N ALA A 223 -3.72 -15.41 3.72
CA ALA A 223 -2.34 -15.39 3.28
C ALA A 223 -1.98 -16.44 2.24
N GLN A 224 -1.20 -16.02 1.22
CA GLN A 224 -0.66 -16.93 0.19
C GLN A 224 0.63 -17.62 0.61
N GLN A 225 1.52 -16.92 1.34
CA GLN A 225 2.86 -17.39 1.71
C GLN A 225 3.08 -17.35 3.24
N PRO A 226 2.20 -17.98 4.03
CA PRO A 226 2.38 -18.03 5.48
C PRO A 226 3.58 -18.90 5.83
N GLY A 227 4.33 -18.53 6.89
CA GLY A 227 5.44 -19.39 7.35
C GLY A 227 6.05 -18.89 8.66
N LYS A 228 6.65 -19.83 9.38
CA LYS A 228 7.50 -19.57 10.55
C LYS A 228 8.94 -19.82 10.14
N TYR A 229 9.59 -18.76 9.72
CA TYR A 229 10.98 -18.79 9.28
C TYR A 229 11.90 -18.19 10.34
N THR A 230 13.14 -18.64 10.35
CA THR A 230 14.26 -17.99 11.04
C THR A 230 14.95 -16.98 10.11
N VAL A 231 15.83 -16.18 10.67
CA VAL A 231 16.68 -15.27 9.87
C VAL A 231 17.57 -16.07 8.92
N GLU A 232 18.09 -17.21 9.40
CA GLU A 232 18.94 -18.15 8.64
C GLU A 232 18.17 -18.73 7.45
N ASP A 233 16.90 -19.14 7.65
CA ASP A 233 16.06 -19.65 6.55
C ASP A 233 15.89 -18.60 5.44
N VAL A 234 15.72 -17.32 5.81
CA VAL A 234 15.63 -16.23 4.84
C VAL A 234 16.95 -16.05 4.10
N LEU A 235 18.07 -15.99 4.85
CA LEU A 235 19.41 -15.79 4.29
C LEU A 235 19.90 -16.97 3.44
N ASP A 236 19.41 -18.17 3.67
CA ASP A 236 19.73 -19.37 2.89
C ASP A 236 18.78 -19.58 1.70
N SER A 237 17.66 -18.81 1.63
CA SER A 237 16.73 -18.93 0.52
C SER A 237 17.36 -18.47 -0.81
N PRO A 238 16.90 -18.99 -1.97
CA PRO A 238 17.49 -18.67 -3.27
C PRO A 238 17.56 -17.17 -3.56
N ILE A 239 18.63 -16.73 -4.21
CA ILE A 239 18.75 -15.34 -4.64
C ILE A 239 17.77 -15.07 -5.78
N SER A 240 16.88 -14.08 -5.58
CA SER A 240 15.97 -13.58 -6.63
C SER A 240 16.68 -12.56 -7.54
N ALA A 241 17.30 -11.57 -6.94
CA ALA A 241 18.20 -10.60 -7.57
C ALA A 241 19.11 -10.04 -6.48
N TYR A 242 20.44 -10.28 -6.57
CA TYR A 242 21.36 -9.92 -5.48
C TYR A 242 21.25 -8.45 -5.07
N PRO A 243 21.07 -8.12 -3.77
CA PRO A 243 21.18 -9.00 -2.59
C PRO A 243 19.82 -9.57 -2.11
N LEU A 244 18.73 -9.39 -2.85
CA LEU A 244 17.40 -9.85 -2.44
C LEU A 244 17.23 -11.35 -2.65
N ARG A 245 16.66 -12.01 -1.65
CA ARG A 245 16.39 -13.43 -1.64
C ARG A 245 14.91 -13.75 -1.83
N PHE A 246 14.58 -14.99 -2.10
CA PHE A 246 13.22 -15.43 -2.43
C PHE A 246 12.21 -15.06 -1.33
N LEU A 247 12.53 -15.33 -0.07
CA LEU A 247 11.64 -15.00 1.07
C LEU A 247 11.56 -13.50 1.41
N GLU A 248 12.37 -12.66 0.76
CA GLU A 248 12.29 -11.21 0.86
C GLU A 248 11.37 -10.56 -0.18
N CYS A 249 10.74 -11.38 -1.05
CA CYS A 249 9.98 -10.92 -2.21
C CYS A 249 8.52 -11.36 -2.11
N CYS A 250 7.59 -10.48 -2.49
CA CYS A 250 6.19 -10.86 -2.64
C CYS A 250 5.99 -11.82 -3.82
N ALA A 251 4.90 -12.58 -3.78
CA ALA A 251 4.49 -13.44 -4.89
C ALA A 251 3.40 -12.77 -5.74
N MET A 252 3.34 -13.15 -7.03
CA MET A 252 2.17 -12.86 -7.86
C MET A 252 0.96 -13.56 -7.27
N SER A 253 -0.15 -12.82 -7.11
CA SER A 253 -1.35 -13.30 -6.42
C SER A 253 -2.60 -13.07 -7.25
N VAL A 254 -3.60 -13.91 -6.98
CA VAL A 254 -4.98 -13.74 -7.44
C VAL A 254 -5.85 -13.44 -6.24
N GLY A 255 -6.78 -12.50 -6.39
CA GLY A 255 -7.75 -12.15 -5.36
C GLY A 255 -8.39 -10.79 -5.56
N ALA A 256 -9.34 -10.47 -4.69
CA ALA A 256 -10.09 -9.22 -4.72
C ALA A 256 -10.34 -8.68 -3.33
N ALA A 257 -10.46 -7.35 -3.21
CA ALA A 257 -10.85 -6.65 -2.00
C ALA A 257 -11.80 -5.49 -2.32
N CYS A 258 -12.66 -5.15 -1.37
CA CYS A 258 -13.62 -4.06 -1.46
C CYS A 258 -13.66 -3.27 -0.16
N VAL A 259 -13.88 -1.95 -0.25
CA VAL A 259 -14.26 -1.10 0.89
C VAL A 259 -15.43 -0.20 0.53
N LEU A 260 -16.29 0.11 1.50
CA LEU A 260 -17.42 1.01 1.34
C LEU A 260 -17.05 2.37 1.91
N VAL A 261 -17.05 3.37 1.03
CA VAL A 261 -16.69 4.76 1.33
C VAL A 261 -17.97 5.60 1.31
N CYS A 262 -18.22 6.41 2.34
CA CYS A 262 -19.43 7.21 2.41
C CYS A 262 -19.23 8.55 3.14
N ASP A 263 -20.23 9.42 3.02
CA ASP A 263 -20.29 10.66 3.78
C ASP A 263 -20.64 10.40 5.26
N GLU A 264 -20.52 11.43 6.10
CA GLU A 264 -20.70 11.34 7.55
C GLU A 264 -22.10 10.86 7.93
N GLU A 265 -23.14 11.42 7.30
CA GLU A 265 -24.53 11.07 7.61
C GLU A 265 -24.80 9.57 7.36
N THR A 266 -24.37 9.08 6.19
CA THR A 266 -24.54 7.67 5.82
C THR A 266 -23.67 6.76 6.67
N ALA A 267 -22.46 7.20 7.04
CA ALA A 267 -21.56 6.41 7.87
C ALA A 267 -22.20 6.04 9.22
N TYR A 268 -22.78 7.01 9.91
CA TYR A 268 -23.45 6.77 11.21
C TYR A 268 -24.80 6.05 11.08
N LYS A 269 -25.45 6.11 9.90
CA LYS A 269 -26.62 5.25 9.63
C LYS A 269 -26.21 3.78 9.51
N LEU A 270 -25.05 3.51 8.93
CA LEU A 270 -24.58 2.14 8.65
C LEU A 270 -23.87 1.47 9.83
N THR A 271 -23.16 2.23 10.66
CA THR A 271 -22.40 1.65 11.78
C THR A 271 -22.22 2.64 12.92
N ASP A 272 -22.04 2.13 14.15
CA ASP A 272 -21.65 2.95 15.31
C ASP A 272 -20.17 3.28 15.31
N ASN A 273 -19.37 2.52 14.54
CA ASN A 273 -17.92 2.59 14.54
C ASN A 273 -17.35 2.97 13.15
N PRO A 274 -17.73 4.13 12.55
CA PRO A 274 -17.16 4.56 11.29
C PRO A 274 -15.73 5.08 11.48
N CYS A 275 -14.84 4.86 10.50
CA CYS A 275 -13.49 5.43 10.51
C CYS A 275 -13.40 6.57 9.49
N GLU A 276 -13.01 7.75 9.96
CA GLU A 276 -12.77 8.91 9.09
C GLU A 276 -11.53 8.68 8.23
N LEU A 277 -11.64 8.96 6.95
CA LEU A 277 -10.61 8.73 5.94
C LEU A 277 -9.91 10.04 5.56
N PHE A 278 -8.58 10.02 5.61
CA PHE A 278 -7.70 11.01 5.00
C PHE A 278 -6.79 10.29 4.01
N ILE A 279 -6.71 10.73 2.77
CA ILE A 279 -5.90 10.07 1.75
C ILE A 279 -5.37 11.08 0.74
N CYS A 280 -4.10 10.93 0.38
CA CYS A 280 -3.41 11.74 -0.62
C CYS A 280 -2.47 10.90 -1.47
N GLY A 281 -2.05 11.45 -2.59
CA GLY A 281 -1.04 10.84 -3.45
C GLY A 281 0.14 11.75 -3.70
N GLY A 282 1.25 11.14 -4.07
CA GLY A 282 2.46 11.78 -4.56
C GLY A 282 2.96 11.10 -5.82
N SER A 283 3.74 11.81 -6.61
CA SER A 283 4.38 11.24 -7.78
C SER A 283 5.81 11.75 -7.96
N HIS A 284 6.62 10.91 -8.60
CA HIS A 284 8.00 11.23 -8.98
C HIS A 284 8.27 10.71 -10.40
N THR A 285 9.49 10.85 -10.89
CA THR A 285 9.83 10.32 -12.21
C THR A 285 9.70 8.81 -12.30
N LEU A 286 9.09 8.31 -13.37
CA LEU A 286 8.96 6.89 -13.63
C LEU A 286 10.34 6.22 -13.85
N ARG A 287 11.27 6.93 -14.52
CA ARG A 287 12.62 6.44 -14.74
C ARG A 287 13.43 6.57 -13.45
N VAL A 288 13.78 5.46 -12.84
CA VAL A 288 14.52 5.42 -11.58
C VAL A 288 15.89 6.07 -11.70
N ALA A 289 16.59 5.87 -12.84
CA ALA A 289 17.88 6.47 -13.13
C ALA A 289 17.86 8.02 -13.27
N ASP A 290 16.68 8.61 -13.52
CA ASP A 290 16.51 10.07 -13.64
C ASP A 290 16.03 10.72 -12.34
N ARG A 291 15.95 10.00 -11.25
CA ARG A 291 15.62 10.57 -9.93
C ARG A 291 16.68 11.58 -9.55
N ARG A 292 16.25 12.85 -9.50
CA ARG A 292 17.18 13.97 -9.30
C ARG A 292 17.19 14.41 -7.84
N PRO A 293 18.34 14.93 -7.40
CA PRO A 293 18.42 15.58 -6.10
C PRO A 293 17.38 16.70 -5.99
N MET A 294 16.60 16.69 -4.91
CA MET A 294 15.67 17.75 -4.54
C MET A 294 15.56 17.81 -3.02
N GLU A 295 15.11 18.94 -2.49
CA GLU A 295 14.88 19.05 -1.07
C GLU A 295 13.76 18.11 -0.63
N VAL A 296 14.00 17.36 0.44
CA VAL A 296 12.98 16.50 1.03
C VAL A 296 12.02 17.35 1.85
N PRO A 297 10.70 17.25 1.65
CA PRO A 297 9.75 17.94 2.51
C PRO A 297 9.88 17.44 3.95
N LEU A 298 10.05 18.38 4.89
CA LEU A 298 10.13 18.04 6.31
C LEU A 298 8.75 17.66 6.83
N LEU A 299 8.67 16.53 7.49
CA LEU A 299 7.47 16.11 8.21
C LEU A 299 7.29 16.98 9.48
N PRO A 300 6.09 17.00 10.09
CA PRO A 300 5.79 17.97 11.16
C PRO A 300 6.70 17.90 12.39
N HIS A 301 7.29 16.74 12.69
CA HIS A 301 8.21 16.53 13.81
C HIS A 301 9.69 16.81 13.48
N GLU A 302 10.02 17.04 12.21
CA GLU A 302 11.39 17.20 11.74
C GLU A 302 11.79 18.69 11.74
N THR A 303 13.07 18.94 12.00
CA THR A 303 13.61 20.31 12.10
C THR A 303 14.46 20.67 10.89
N PRO A 304 14.48 21.95 10.48
CA PRO A 304 15.38 22.41 9.41
C PRO A 304 16.84 22.05 9.71
N GLY A 305 17.52 21.50 8.71
CA GLY A 305 18.92 21.08 8.82
C GLY A 305 19.15 19.69 9.41
N MET A 306 18.09 18.99 9.84
CA MET A 306 18.19 17.63 10.41
C MET A 306 18.96 16.64 9.49
N TYR A 307 18.82 16.79 8.19
CA TYR A 307 19.46 15.91 7.19
C TYR A 307 20.68 16.53 6.52
N LYS A 308 21.20 17.67 7.00
CA LYS A 308 22.30 18.40 6.37
C LYS A 308 23.56 17.55 6.23
N ASP A 309 23.94 16.83 7.31
CA ASP A 309 25.16 16.03 7.30
C ASP A 309 25.00 14.74 6.49
N LEU A 310 23.80 14.16 6.45
CA LEU A 310 23.49 13.00 5.64
C LEU A 310 23.72 13.29 4.16
N TYR A 311 23.28 14.45 3.69
CA TYR A 311 23.44 14.88 2.29
C TYR A 311 24.84 15.40 1.97
N ALA A 312 25.53 16.00 2.95
CA ALA A 312 26.88 16.53 2.75
C ALA A 312 27.91 15.43 2.49
N ARG A 313 27.77 14.25 3.09
CA ARG A 313 28.66 13.09 2.93
C ARG A 313 28.86 12.67 1.48
N GLU A 314 27.85 12.89 0.62
CA GLU A 314 27.84 12.37 -0.74
C GLU A 314 27.78 13.47 -1.81
N GLY A 315 27.79 14.74 -1.42
CA GLY A 315 27.50 15.84 -2.33
C GLY A 315 26.07 15.80 -2.90
N ALA A 316 25.24 14.91 -2.36
CA ALA A 316 23.84 14.70 -2.78
C ALA A 316 22.90 15.44 -1.84
N ARG A 317 21.86 16.04 -2.40
CA ARG A 317 20.81 16.75 -1.66
C ARG A 317 19.49 16.00 -1.65
N TYR A 318 19.54 14.73 -1.98
CA TYR A 318 18.39 13.84 -2.08
C TYR A 318 18.81 12.41 -1.73
N PRO A 319 17.98 11.65 -0.99
CA PRO A 319 18.29 10.25 -0.67
C PRO A 319 18.51 9.36 -1.91
N GLY A 320 17.99 9.74 -3.09
CA GLY A 320 18.20 8.97 -4.31
C GLY A 320 17.46 7.63 -4.27
N PHE A 321 18.22 6.53 -4.37
CA PHE A 321 17.67 5.18 -4.28
C PHE A 321 17.28 4.76 -2.87
N GLU A 322 17.66 5.51 -1.85
CA GLU A 322 17.35 5.23 -0.44
C GLU A 322 15.95 5.70 -0.01
N SER A 323 15.18 6.34 -0.91
CA SER A 323 13.87 6.92 -0.58
C SER A 323 12.89 6.80 -1.74
N PHE A 324 11.61 6.71 -1.41
CA PHE A 324 10.49 6.93 -2.31
C PHE A 324 9.93 8.33 -2.09
N LEU A 325 10.53 9.32 -2.74
CA LEU A 325 10.15 10.73 -2.55
C LEU A 325 8.65 10.98 -2.75
N ALA A 326 7.98 10.24 -3.65
CA ALA A 326 6.53 10.32 -3.81
C ALA A 326 5.79 9.89 -2.54
N CYS A 327 6.31 8.88 -1.81
CA CYS A 327 5.77 8.45 -0.52
C CYS A 327 5.93 9.55 0.52
N ARG A 328 7.13 10.10 0.63
CA ARG A 328 7.44 11.23 1.53
C ARG A 328 6.50 12.41 1.30
N PHE A 329 6.26 12.74 0.03
CA PHE A 329 5.37 13.85 -0.33
C PHE A 329 3.91 13.54 0.00
N ALA A 330 3.43 12.33 -0.28
CA ALA A 330 2.08 11.91 0.06
C ALA A 330 1.86 11.90 1.59
N ALA A 331 2.84 11.41 2.37
CA ALA A 331 2.81 11.46 3.84
C ALA A 331 2.78 12.91 4.35
N TRP A 332 3.60 13.79 3.79
CA TRP A 332 3.62 15.21 4.12
C TRP A 332 2.25 15.88 3.94
N LEU A 333 1.52 15.54 2.87
CA LEU A 333 0.16 16.04 2.62
C LEU A 333 -0.86 15.45 3.60
N VAL A 334 -0.90 14.12 3.71
CA VAL A 334 -1.94 13.44 4.50
C VAL A 334 -1.81 13.73 6.00
N TYR A 335 -0.58 13.92 6.52
CA TYR A 335 -0.35 14.31 7.90
C TYR A 335 -0.94 15.68 8.23
N ARG A 336 -0.84 16.63 7.31
CA ARG A 336 -1.47 17.95 7.46
C ARG A 336 -2.98 17.89 7.38
N MET A 337 -3.54 17.01 6.57
CA MET A 337 -4.99 16.79 6.52
C MET A 337 -5.50 16.16 7.82
N ALA A 338 -4.79 15.13 8.31
CA ALA A 338 -5.16 14.36 9.49
C ALA A 338 -4.66 14.97 10.81
N GLY A 339 -3.80 16.01 10.79
CA GLY A 339 -3.24 16.62 11.98
C GLY A 339 -2.22 15.74 12.71
N ILE A 340 -1.54 14.80 12.00
CA ILE A 340 -0.44 14.00 12.53
C ILE A 340 0.75 14.92 12.78
N ARG A 341 1.33 14.85 13.98
CA ARG A 341 2.47 15.66 14.38
C ARG A 341 3.75 14.83 14.52
N ASN A 342 3.64 13.65 15.10
CA ASN A 342 4.75 12.70 15.24
C ASN A 342 4.22 11.29 14.91
N PRO A 343 4.51 10.74 13.72
CA PRO A 343 3.88 9.50 13.26
C PRO A 343 4.12 8.30 14.17
N ILE A 344 5.30 8.16 14.78
CA ILE A 344 5.59 7.03 15.68
C ILE A 344 4.79 7.10 17.00
N GLU A 345 4.30 8.27 17.39
CA GLU A 345 3.48 8.48 18.59
C GLU A 345 1.98 8.57 18.26
N ASP A 346 1.65 9.08 17.07
CA ASP A 346 0.28 9.39 16.70
C ASP A 346 -0.41 8.23 15.95
N LEU A 347 0.36 7.28 15.40
CA LEU A 347 -0.16 6.11 14.69
C LEU A 347 -0.05 4.85 15.55
N ASP A 348 -1.09 4.03 15.53
CA ASP A 348 -1.17 2.79 16.32
C ASP A 348 -0.80 1.54 15.51
N LEU A 349 -0.84 1.63 14.17
CA LEU A 349 -0.33 0.63 13.24
C LEU A 349 -0.12 1.22 11.85
N VAL A 350 0.71 0.54 11.07
CA VAL A 350 0.90 0.85 9.65
C VAL A 350 0.84 -0.42 8.78
N GLU A 351 0.15 -0.36 7.65
CA GLU A 351 0.16 -1.37 6.60
C GLU A 351 0.93 -0.82 5.40
N LEU A 352 2.13 -1.34 5.17
CA LEU A 352 3.07 -0.80 4.21
C LEU A 352 3.12 -1.63 2.93
N HIS A 353 3.59 -1.04 1.84
CA HIS A 353 3.75 -1.73 0.56
C HIS A 353 5.10 -2.45 0.50
N ASP A 354 5.21 -3.53 1.22
CA ASP A 354 6.39 -4.39 1.33
C ASP A 354 6.51 -5.41 0.19
N ALA A 355 6.38 -4.95 -1.06
CA ALA A 355 6.61 -5.85 -2.20
C ALA A 355 8.00 -6.53 -2.13
N PHE A 356 8.95 -5.89 -1.45
CA PHE A 356 10.26 -6.38 -1.06
C PHE A 356 10.62 -5.81 0.32
N THR A 357 11.45 -6.52 1.08
CA THR A 357 11.89 -6.06 2.41
C THR A 357 12.53 -4.68 2.40
N ILE A 358 13.25 -4.34 1.32
CA ILE A 358 13.83 -3.00 1.15
C ILE A 358 12.76 -1.92 1.02
N SER A 359 11.58 -2.23 0.47
CA SER A 359 10.49 -1.26 0.38
C SER A 359 10.00 -0.84 1.76
N ASP A 360 9.92 -1.79 2.69
CA ASP A 360 9.58 -1.51 4.09
C ASP A 360 10.59 -0.54 4.70
N LEU A 361 11.90 -0.88 4.64
CA LEU A 361 12.96 -0.03 5.20
C LEU A 361 12.87 1.40 4.67
N GLN A 362 12.80 1.58 3.35
CA GLN A 362 12.71 2.90 2.74
C GLN A 362 11.44 3.65 3.20
N THR A 363 10.32 2.95 3.29
CA THR A 363 9.04 3.55 3.69
C THR A 363 9.06 4.01 5.15
N TYR A 364 9.78 3.35 6.06
CA TYR A 364 9.91 3.79 7.46
C TYR A 364 10.47 5.23 7.57
N GLY A 365 11.50 5.55 6.76
CA GLY A 365 12.03 6.91 6.67
C GLY A 365 11.08 7.87 5.95
N ASP A 366 10.48 7.42 4.84
CA ASP A 366 9.61 8.26 4.02
C ASP A 366 8.36 8.72 4.77
N ILE A 367 7.76 7.89 5.61
CA ILE A 367 6.63 8.27 6.47
C ILE A 367 7.04 8.78 7.84
N GLY A 368 8.35 8.81 8.16
CA GLY A 368 8.90 9.42 9.36
C GLY A 368 8.73 8.61 10.65
N LEU A 369 8.59 7.28 10.58
CA LEU A 369 8.64 6.42 11.77
C LEU A 369 10.05 6.44 12.39
N ARG A 370 11.06 6.67 11.57
CA ARG A 370 12.45 6.98 11.94
C ARG A 370 13.01 8.03 10.98
N PRO A 371 13.98 8.81 11.42
CA PRO A 371 14.74 9.69 10.53
C PRO A 371 15.47 8.91 9.43
N TYR A 372 15.69 9.53 8.29
CA TYR A 372 16.55 8.96 7.25
C TYR A 372 17.92 8.58 7.79
N GLY A 373 18.38 7.38 7.44
CA GLY A 373 19.63 6.77 7.93
C GLY A 373 19.48 6.02 9.24
N GLN A 374 18.30 6.04 9.88
CA GLN A 374 17.99 5.33 11.13
C GLN A 374 16.79 4.36 10.98
N GLU A 375 16.39 4.06 9.75
CA GLU A 375 15.20 3.23 9.48
C GLU A 375 15.34 1.81 10.04
N ALA A 376 16.56 1.28 10.07
CA ALA A 376 16.86 -0.02 10.66
C ALA A 376 16.48 -0.08 12.15
N ASP A 377 16.60 1.02 12.88
CA ASP A 377 16.29 1.10 14.31
C ASP A 377 14.82 0.78 14.61
N TYR A 378 13.92 0.97 13.64
CA TYR A 378 12.51 0.65 13.83
C TYR A 378 12.27 -0.87 13.97
N ILE A 379 13.00 -1.68 13.22
CA ILE A 379 12.99 -3.15 13.35
C ILE A 379 13.83 -3.60 14.53
N GLU A 380 15.03 -3.04 14.67
CA GLU A 380 16.00 -3.47 15.69
C GLU A 380 15.54 -3.13 17.12
N SER A 381 14.84 -2.02 17.33
CA SER A 381 14.24 -1.66 18.63
C SER A 381 13.01 -2.51 19.00
N GLY A 382 12.44 -3.22 18.03
CA GLY A 382 11.19 -3.98 18.22
C GLY A 382 9.91 -3.15 18.10
N ASP A 383 9.98 -1.87 17.76
CA ASP A 383 8.79 -1.00 17.62
C ASP A 383 7.86 -1.40 16.47
N ALA A 384 8.42 -2.07 15.44
CA ALA A 384 7.69 -2.61 14.30
C ALA A 384 6.89 -3.89 14.59
N TYR A 385 7.12 -4.52 15.73
CA TYR A 385 6.50 -5.80 16.09
C TYR A 385 5.20 -5.59 16.86
N TYR A 386 4.25 -6.52 16.69
CA TYR A 386 3.04 -6.56 17.52
C TYR A 386 3.38 -6.72 19.00
N ILE A 387 4.22 -7.70 19.33
CA ILE A 387 4.89 -7.80 20.63
C ILE A 387 6.37 -7.57 20.42
N ASN A 388 6.88 -6.54 21.06
CA ASN A 388 8.28 -6.17 21.02
C ASN A 388 9.13 -7.29 21.65
N PRO A 389 10.05 -7.89 20.90
CA PRO A 389 10.82 -9.06 21.37
C PRO A 389 11.79 -8.74 22.54
N HIS A 390 12.07 -7.47 22.78
CA HIS A 390 12.99 -7.04 23.86
C HIS A 390 12.28 -6.73 25.17
N THR A 391 11.05 -6.25 25.09
CA THR A 391 10.29 -5.79 26.28
C THR A 391 9.13 -6.70 26.65
N GLY A 392 8.63 -7.51 25.72
CA GLY A 392 7.42 -8.31 25.88
C GLY A 392 6.12 -7.49 25.88
N THR A 393 6.17 -6.19 25.60
CA THR A 393 5.01 -5.30 25.46
C THR A 393 4.66 -5.08 23.99
N HIS A 394 3.56 -4.39 23.71
CA HIS A 394 3.27 -3.98 22.34
C HIS A 394 4.35 -3.06 21.78
N GLY A 395 4.70 -3.25 20.50
CA GLY A 395 5.52 -2.28 19.78
C GLY A 395 4.80 -0.93 19.70
N ARG A 396 5.57 0.15 19.53
CA ARG A 396 5.00 1.51 19.56
C ARG A 396 4.05 1.78 18.40
N CYS A 397 4.36 1.24 17.22
CA CYS A 397 3.54 1.35 16.02
C CYS A 397 3.80 0.12 15.15
N PRO A 398 3.20 -1.04 15.42
CA PRO A 398 3.49 -2.26 14.68
C PRO A 398 3.18 -2.12 13.20
N SER A 399 3.94 -2.82 12.34
CA SER A 399 3.79 -2.77 10.88
C SER A 399 3.37 -4.12 10.30
N ASN A 400 2.51 -4.05 9.26
CA ASN A 400 2.09 -5.18 8.42
C ASN A 400 1.50 -6.34 9.24
N LEU A 401 0.57 -6.03 10.15
CA LEU A 401 -0.12 -7.03 10.97
C LEU A 401 -0.98 -7.99 10.13
N SER A 402 -1.31 -7.59 8.91
CA SER A 402 -1.94 -8.47 7.91
C SER A 402 -1.01 -9.58 7.40
N GLY A 403 0.30 -9.47 7.64
CA GLY A 403 1.36 -10.27 7.03
C GLY A 403 2.01 -9.60 5.82
N GLY A 404 1.55 -8.39 5.46
CA GLY A 404 2.08 -7.59 4.36
C GLY A 404 1.93 -8.25 2.98
N LEU A 405 2.60 -7.68 2.00
CA LEU A 405 2.60 -8.18 0.63
C LEU A 405 3.49 -9.43 0.50
N ILE A 406 4.57 -9.48 1.26
CA ILE A 406 5.52 -10.62 1.25
C ILE A 406 4.83 -11.90 1.74
N GLY A 407 4.08 -11.83 2.84
CA GLY A 407 3.46 -13.00 3.45
C GLY A 407 2.05 -13.27 2.96
N THR A 408 1.23 -12.23 2.84
CA THR A 408 -0.19 -12.42 2.59
C THR A 408 -0.55 -12.28 1.13
N MET A 409 -0.17 -11.20 0.44
CA MET A 409 -0.65 -11.03 -0.92
C MET A 409 -0.01 -9.87 -1.67
N HIS A 410 0.10 -10.04 -3.00
CA HIS A 410 0.24 -8.92 -3.92
C HIS A 410 -0.59 -9.11 -5.19
N ALA A 411 -1.91 -9.27 -5.01
CA ALA A 411 -2.89 -9.06 -6.08
C ALA A 411 -2.97 -7.54 -6.32
N VAL A 412 -2.23 -7.05 -7.29
CA VAL A 412 -1.76 -5.65 -7.36
C VAL A 412 -2.89 -4.64 -7.24
N GLY A 413 -3.98 -4.80 -8.02
CA GLY A 413 -5.14 -3.92 -7.95
C GLY A 413 -5.90 -3.99 -6.61
N ALA A 414 -5.87 -5.14 -5.93
CA ALA A 414 -6.52 -5.33 -4.63
C ALA A 414 -5.71 -4.79 -3.46
N THR A 415 -4.37 -4.70 -3.57
CA THR A 415 -3.45 -4.49 -2.44
C THR A 415 -3.84 -3.31 -1.55
N GLY A 416 -3.92 -2.10 -2.10
CA GLY A 416 -4.22 -0.89 -1.30
C GLY A 416 -5.65 -0.87 -0.74
N VAL A 417 -6.59 -1.59 -1.37
CA VAL A 417 -7.97 -1.75 -0.87
C VAL A 417 -7.98 -2.71 0.32
N PHE A 418 -7.24 -3.82 0.24
CA PHE A 418 -7.09 -4.78 1.34
C PHE A 418 -6.40 -4.15 2.55
N GLN A 419 -5.31 -3.38 2.34
CA GLN A 419 -4.63 -2.66 3.42
C GLN A 419 -5.58 -1.68 4.14
N ALA A 420 -6.45 -0.97 3.40
CA ALA A 420 -7.46 -0.11 4.00
C ALA A 420 -8.51 -0.91 4.81
N ALA A 421 -8.92 -2.10 4.34
CA ALA A 421 -9.83 -2.99 5.07
C ALA A 421 -9.18 -3.53 6.35
N GLU A 422 -7.90 -3.92 6.31
CA GLU A 422 -7.15 -4.37 7.49
C GLU A 422 -7.04 -3.26 8.54
N CYS A 423 -6.67 -2.05 8.15
CA CYS A 423 -6.66 -0.88 9.03
C CYS A 423 -8.04 -0.64 9.67
N LEU A 424 -9.11 -0.77 8.89
CA LEU A 424 -10.48 -0.63 9.38
C LEU A 424 -10.82 -1.69 10.44
N TRP A 425 -10.55 -2.97 10.15
CA TRP A 425 -10.86 -4.08 11.07
C TRP A 425 -10.08 -3.99 12.37
N GLN A 426 -8.83 -3.57 12.31
CA GLN A 426 -8.02 -3.29 13.49
C GLN A 426 -8.62 -2.19 14.36
N LEU A 427 -8.96 -1.04 13.77
CA LEU A 427 -9.56 0.09 14.48
C LEU A 427 -10.95 -0.24 15.04
N GLN A 428 -11.77 -1.00 14.31
CA GLN A 428 -13.10 -1.45 14.76
C GLN A 428 -13.05 -2.57 15.78
N GLN A 429 -11.87 -3.05 16.22
CA GLN A 429 -11.70 -4.19 17.11
C GLN A 429 -12.32 -5.48 16.56
N LYS A 430 -12.19 -5.68 15.24
CA LYS A 430 -12.75 -6.82 14.50
C LYS A 430 -11.70 -7.76 13.90
N TYR A 431 -10.42 -7.57 14.21
CA TYR A 431 -9.36 -8.43 13.68
C TYR A 431 -9.64 -9.92 13.94
N ASP A 432 -9.99 -10.27 15.18
CA ASP A 432 -10.27 -11.66 15.56
C ASP A 432 -11.49 -12.25 14.83
N LYS A 433 -12.48 -11.44 14.50
CA LYS A 433 -13.62 -11.86 13.69
C LYS A 433 -13.18 -12.25 12.29
N PHE A 434 -12.32 -11.45 11.67
CA PHE A 434 -11.87 -11.64 10.30
C PHE A 434 -10.65 -12.56 10.16
N HIS A 435 -9.88 -12.82 11.22
CA HIS A 435 -8.70 -13.69 11.20
C HIS A 435 -8.81 -14.93 12.08
N GLY A 436 -9.51 -14.84 13.22
CA GLY A 436 -9.54 -15.88 14.24
C GLY A 436 -10.67 -16.89 14.09
N THR A 437 -11.67 -16.67 13.26
CA THR A 437 -12.87 -17.52 13.16
C THR A 437 -12.59 -18.82 12.38
N PRO A 438 -12.72 -20.03 12.99
CA PRO A 438 -12.42 -21.29 12.29
C PRO A 438 -13.23 -21.50 11.01
N LYS A 439 -14.50 -21.01 10.97
CA LYS A 439 -15.35 -21.07 9.78
C LYS A 439 -14.71 -20.37 8.58
N LEU A 440 -14.00 -19.26 8.82
CA LEU A 440 -13.35 -18.49 7.77
C LEU A 440 -12.13 -19.22 7.21
N TRP A 441 -11.32 -19.83 8.05
CA TRP A 441 -10.21 -20.68 7.63
C TRP A 441 -10.69 -21.83 6.73
N LYS A 442 -11.76 -22.53 7.18
CA LYS A 442 -12.38 -23.60 6.41
C LYS A 442 -12.97 -23.13 5.08
N LYS A 443 -13.57 -21.92 5.03
CA LYS A 443 -14.08 -21.27 3.80
C LYS A 443 -13.00 -21.19 2.73
N TRP A 444 -11.76 -20.95 3.14
CA TRP A 444 -10.62 -20.83 2.23
C TRP A 444 -9.79 -22.12 2.09
N GLY A 445 -10.33 -23.26 2.54
CA GLY A 445 -9.66 -24.55 2.43
C GLY A 445 -8.43 -24.70 3.30
N LYS A 446 -8.39 -23.97 4.42
CA LYS A 446 -7.28 -23.96 5.38
C LYS A 446 -7.77 -24.41 6.77
N GLU A 447 -6.84 -24.85 7.59
CA GLU A 447 -7.06 -25.06 9.02
C GLU A 447 -6.46 -23.94 9.84
N LYS A 448 -7.22 -23.47 10.84
CA LYS A 448 -6.71 -22.48 11.79
C LYS A 448 -5.56 -23.11 12.59
N PRO A 449 -4.38 -22.47 12.65
CA PRO A 449 -3.27 -22.97 13.44
C PRO A 449 -3.66 -23.20 14.90
N LYS A 450 -3.17 -24.29 15.50
CA LYS A 450 -3.42 -24.59 16.94
C LYS A 450 -2.84 -23.53 17.87
N ASP A 451 -1.75 -22.93 17.47
CA ASP A 451 -1.04 -21.85 18.15
C ASP A 451 -1.33 -20.47 17.53
N TRP A 452 -2.50 -20.33 16.90
CA TRP A 452 -2.97 -19.06 16.38
C TRP A 452 -3.01 -17.99 17.48
N GLN A 453 -2.52 -16.81 17.15
CA GLN A 453 -2.51 -15.67 18.04
C GLN A 453 -3.27 -14.50 17.41
N SER A 454 -3.99 -13.76 18.24
CA SER A 454 -4.56 -12.48 17.84
C SER A 454 -3.46 -11.44 17.66
N LEU A 455 -3.55 -10.69 16.58
CA LEU A 455 -2.74 -9.50 16.35
C LEU A 455 -3.59 -8.22 16.44
N GLN A 456 -4.72 -8.29 17.15
CA GLN A 456 -5.62 -7.15 17.38
C GLN A 456 -4.89 -6.07 18.19
N ILE A 457 -4.78 -4.84 17.64
CA ILE A 457 -4.22 -3.70 18.39
C ILE A 457 -5.08 -3.38 19.62
N PRO A 458 -4.50 -2.74 20.66
CA PRO A 458 -5.24 -2.30 21.82
C PRO A 458 -6.44 -1.41 21.46
N GLU A 459 -7.52 -1.49 22.24
CA GLU A 459 -8.74 -0.70 22.03
C GLU A 459 -8.50 0.81 22.05
N ALA A 460 -7.51 1.25 22.80
CA ALA A 460 -7.10 2.66 22.88
C ALA A 460 -6.52 3.22 21.57
N GLY A 461 -6.11 2.33 20.65
CA GLY A 461 -5.61 2.74 19.32
C GLY A 461 -6.66 3.51 18.52
N LYS A 462 -6.25 4.60 17.91
CA LYS A 462 -7.14 5.58 17.26
C LYS A 462 -6.88 5.78 15.79
N GLN A 463 -5.65 5.55 15.30
CA GLN A 463 -5.24 5.90 13.95
C GLN A 463 -4.37 4.81 13.33
N ALA A 464 -4.69 4.49 12.08
CA ALA A 464 -3.95 3.54 11.26
C ALA A 464 -3.58 4.17 9.92
N LEU A 465 -2.39 3.87 9.41
CA LEU A 465 -1.91 4.35 8.12
C LEU A 465 -1.66 3.17 7.18
N TRP A 466 -1.93 3.35 5.88
CA TRP A 466 -1.43 2.42 4.86
C TRP A 466 -0.76 3.16 3.71
N VAL A 467 0.16 2.44 3.06
CA VAL A 467 0.90 2.91 1.89
C VAL A 467 0.68 1.96 0.73
N SER A 468 0.35 2.50 -0.43
CA SER A 468 0.27 1.77 -1.68
C SER A 468 1.13 2.45 -2.73
N HIS A 469 2.14 1.76 -3.30
CA HIS A 469 3.06 2.37 -4.23
C HIS A 469 3.25 1.60 -5.55
N ALA A 470 3.62 2.31 -6.61
CA ALA A 470 3.85 1.79 -7.94
C ALA A 470 5.14 2.32 -8.57
N GLY A 471 5.57 1.64 -9.63
CA GLY A 471 6.68 2.13 -10.46
C GLY A 471 7.95 2.35 -9.64
N VAL A 472 8.22 1.43 -8.72
CA VAL A 472 9.40 1.53 -7.83
C VAL A 472 9.36 2.84 -7.00
N GLY A 473 8.17 3.22 -6.50
CA GLY A 473 7.95 4.44 -5.74
C GLY A 473 7.80 5.71 -6.59
N SER A 474 7.45 5.59 -7.87
CA SER A 474 7.17 6.75 -8.73
C SER A 474 5.76 7.32 -8.59
N HIS A 475 4.83 6.52 -8.12
CA HIS A 475 3.46 6.91 -7.80
C HIS A 475 3.05 6.25 -6.49
N VAL A 476 2.59 7.01 -5.53
CA VAL A 476 2.30 6.52 -4.18
C VAL A 476 1.01 7.16 -3.67
N THR A 477 0.19 6.37 -3.01
CA THR A 477 -0.91 6.87 -2.17
C THR A 477 -0.66 6.51 -0.72
N VAL A 478 -0.97 7.43 0.19
CA VAL A 478 -0.92 7.24 1.64
C VAL A 478 -2.28 7.59 2.20
N GLY A 479 -2.87 6.64 2.92
CA GLY A 479 -4.16 6.81 3.58
C GLY A 479 -4.03 6.70 5.09
N ILE A 480 -4.87 7.41 5.82
CA ILE A 480 -5.02 7.33 7.27
C ILE A 480 -6.50 7.11 7.58
N LEU A 481 -6.78 6.13 8.41
CA LEU A 481 -8.06 5.97 9.08
C LEU A 481 -7.97 6.41 10.53
N ARG A 482 -9.02 7.07 11.00
CA ARG A 482 -9.17 7.52 12.38
C ARG A 482 -10.51 7.10 12.92
N LYS A 483 -10.53 6.54 14.13
CA LYS A 483 -11.79 6.33 14.89
C LYS A 483 -12.56 7.64 15.00
N ALA A 484 -13.85 7.58 14.75
CA ALA A 484 -14.73 8.76 14.84
C ALA A 484 -15.70 8.67 16.04
N TRP A 485 -15.43 7.76 16.96
CA TRP A 485 -16.19 7.54 18.20
C TRP A 485 -15.30 7.58 19.45
#